data_8a4e9ceccae8f530a62e2257b9d59fad
#
_entry.id   8a4e9ceccae8f530a62e2257b9d59fad
#
_cell.length_a   1.000
_cell.length_b   1.000
_cell.length_c   1.000
_cell.angle_alpha   90.00
_cell.angle_beta   90.00
_cell.angle_gamma   90.00
#
_symmetry.space_group_name_H-M   'P 1'
#
loop_
_entity.id
_entity.type
_entity.pdbx_description
1 polymer ?
#
loop_
_entity_poly.entity_id
_entity_poly.type
_entity_poly.pdbx_seq_one_letter_code
_entity_poly.pdbx_strand_id
1 'polypeptide(L)'
;SQRDGLKVLSFRDRTTGEEGEVAAEEILVAPGIRPMTELLHLENTDVRLDKRGYIETNEFLETTAENIWALGDVNGLAPFRHKANYEAEILAHNLFSGNEPETWRWADYDAVPAVTYTYPEAAHVGLTEDQAVKKGYDVETAINHYSSSAKGYAMGYEPGDEDDGFVKLVIDKKTKFILGAHIVGPEASILIQPFINNLMSGTHVVHPIHEDIASPTVQALRAKPLTRTLNPKSVYTFSETMTPHPSLSEVVMWTRYYYEGK
;
A
#
# COMPACT_ATOMS: atom_id res chain seq x y z
N SER A 1 34.55 4.64 9.61
CA SER A 1 35.89 4.41 10.26
C SER A 1 35.74 3.49 11.47
N GLN A 2 36.86 3.12 12.08
CA GLN A 2 36.91 2.40 13.36
C GLN A 2 37.84 3.12 14.35
N ARG A 3 37.48 3.14 15.64
CA ARG A 3 38.25 3.70 16.73
C ARG A 3 38.02 2.87 18.00
N ASP A 4 39.06 2.35 18.61
CA ASP A 4 39.04 1.54 19.84
C ASP A 4 38.06 0.34 19.77
N GLY A 5 38.00 -0.32 18.62
CA GLY A 5 37.09 -1.46 18.35
C GLY A 5 35.68 -1.07 18.01
N LEU A 6 35.30 0.21 18.10
CA LEU A 6 33.97 0.71 17.73
C LEU A 6 33.92 1.18 16.27
N LYS A 7 32.76 1.02 15.65
CA LYS A 7 32.45 1.60 14.34
C LYS A 7 32.05 3.07 14.53
N VAL A 8 32.68 3.97 13.76
CA VAL A 8 32.41 5.42 13.86
C VAL A 8 31.68 5.88 12.60
N LEU A 9 30.50 6.47 12.79
CA LEU A 9 29.71 7.12 11.78
C LEU A 9 29.88 8.64 11.92
N SER A 10 30.36 9.29 10.85
CA SER A 10 30.37 10.74 10.74
C SER A 10 29.11 11.21 10.04
N PHE A 11 28.49 12.26 10.53
CA PHE A 11 27.26 12.82 9.96
C PHE A 11 27.33 14.35 9.88
N ARG A 12 26.47 14.92 9.03
CA ARG A 12 26.24 16.36 8.98
C ARG A 12 24.74 16.63 9.17
N ASP A 13 24.41 17.45 10.15
CA ASP A 13 23.04 17.93 10.34
C ASP A 13 22.62 18.79 9.14
N ARG A 14 21.46 18.47 8.54
CA ARG A 14 21.00 19.17 7.34
C ARG A 14 20.43 20.56 7.63
N THR A 15 20.02 20.81 8.86
CA THR A 15 19.42 22.09 9.28
C THR A 15 20.47 23.06 9.76
N THR A 16 21.39 22.60 10.62
CA THR A 16 22.42 23.44 11.22
C THR A 16 23.73 23.46 10.42
N GLY A 17 23.98 22.43 9.62
CA GLY A 17 25.25 22.22 8.91
C GLY A 17 26.37 21.68 9.80
N GLU A 18 26.12 21.44 11.09
CA GLU A 18 27.09 20.92 12.03
C GLU A 18 27.49 19.49 11.70
N GLU A 19 28.79 19.22 11.84
CA GLU A 19 29.36 17.89 11.71
C GLU A 19 29.52 17.23 13.07
N GLY A 20 29.21 15.92 13.13
CA GLY A 20 29.36 15.15 14.36
C GLY A 20 29.78 13.72 14.07
N GLU A 21 30.12 13.00 15.14
CA GLU A 21 30.47 11.57 15.09
C GLU A 21 29.67 10.81 16.15
N VAL A 22 29.28 9.60 15.81
CA VAL A 22 28.71 8.63 16.74
C VAL A 22 29.50 7.33 16.64
N ALA A 23 29.94 6.82 17.77
CA ALA A 23 30.64 5.55 17.87
C ALA A 23 29.68 4.48 18.44
N ALA A 24 29.65 3.31 17.82
CA ALA A 24 28.81 2.20 18.23
C ALA A 24 29.49 0.85 17.92
N GLU A 25 29.11 -0.18 18.66
CA GLU A 25 29.57 -1.55 18.39
C GLU A 25 29.06 -2.04 17.03
N GLU A 26 27.78 -1.75 16.71
CA GLU A 26 27.15 -2.11 15.44
C GLU A 26 26.42 -0.91 14.82
N ILE A 27 26.37 -0.89 13.48
CA ILE A 27 25.63 0.09 12.70
C ILE A 27 24.59 -0.63 11.84
N LEU A 28 23.30 -0.30 12.07
CA LEU A 28 22.21 -0.74 11.19
C LEU A 28 22.05 0.26 10.04
N VAL A 29 22.20 -0.22 8.81
CA VAL A 29 22.02 0.58 7.59
C VAL A 29 20.65 0.30 7.00
N ALA A 30 19.71 1.22 7.17
CA ALA A 30 18.33 1.13 6.68
C ALA A 30 17.87 2.42 5.97
N PRO A 31 18.58 2.92 4.92
CA PRO A 31 18.32 4.22 4.30
C PRO A 31 17.21 4.22 3.25
N GLY A 32 16.37 3.20 3.20
CA GLY A 32 15.36 2.98 2.18
C GLY A 32 15.84 2.06 1.05
N ILE A 33 15.08 2.05 -0.03
CA ILE A 33 15.33 1.20 -1.21
C ILE A 33 15.54 2.04 -2.47
N ARG A 34 16.18 1.46 -3.45
CA ARG A 34 16.26 1.95 -4.83
C ARG A 34 15.95 0.82 -5.82
N PRO A 35 15.41 1.11 -6.99
CA PRO A 35 15.27 0.09 -8.02
C PRO A 35 16.64 -0.39 -8.50
N MET A 36 16.71 -1.65 -8.93
CA MET A 36 17.92 -2.27 -9.50
C MET A 36 17.75 -2.47 -11.00
N THR A 37 17.12 -1.51 -11.66
CA THR A 37 16.77 -1.57 -13.10
C THR A 37 17.99 -1.54 -14.00
N GLU A 38 19.13 -1.04 -13.53
CA GLU A 38 20.40 -1.05 -14.24
C GLU A 38 20.90 -2.45 -14.63
N LEU A 39 20.44 -3.48 -13.92
CA LEU A 39 20.81 -4.88 -14.22
C LEU A 39 19.96 -5.49 -15.35
N LEU A 40 18.90 -4.83 -15.76
CA LEU A 40 17.96 -5.34 -16.77
C LEU A 40 18.31 -4.94 -18.21
N HIS A 41 19.33 -4.10 -18.39
CA HIS A 41 19.74 -3.59 -19.71
C HIS A 41 18.58 -3.00 -20.51
N LEU A 42 17.74 -2.18 -19.83
CA LEU A 42 16.53 -1.59 -20.42
C LEU A 42 16.81 -0.63 -21.57
N GLU A 43 18.04 -0.16 -21.70
CA GLU A 43 18.54 0.60 -22.86
C GLU A 43 18.40 -0.15 -24.19
N ASN A 44 18.20 -1.47 -24.15
CA ASN A 44 17.95 -2.30 -25.33
C ASN A 44 16.45 -2.50 -25.62
N THR A 45 15.60 -1.80 -24.90
CA THR A 45 14.13 -1.89 -24.99
C THR A 45 13.50 -0.51 -25.03
N ASP A 46 12.21 -0.44 -25.34
CA ASP A 46 11.43 0.81 -25.27
C ASP A 46 10.81 1.04 -23.86
N VAL A 47 11.28 0.31 -22.84
CA VAL A 47 10.79 0.47 -21.46
C VAL A 47 11.27 1.79 -20.88
N ARG A 48 10.32 2.64 -20.46
CA ARG A 48 10.59 3.93 -19.86
C ARG A 48 10.72 3.83 -18.33
N LEU A 49 11.69 4.58 -17.80
CA LEU A 49 11.89 4.74 -16.37
C LEU A 49 11.44 6.14 -15.92
N ASP A 50 10.91 6.22 -14.70
CA ASP A 50 10.69 7.50 -14.03
C ASP A 50 12.01 8.15 -13.60
N LYS A 51 11.94 9.39 -13.10
CA LYS A 51 13.14 10.16 -12.67
C LYS A 51 13.90 9.51 -11.51
N ARG A 52 13.28 8.54 -10.81
CA ARG A 52 13.88 7.78 -9.69
C ARG A 52 14.42 6.42 -10.13
N GLY A 53 14.26 6.06 -11.41
CA GLY A 53 14.70 4.80 -11.98
C GLY A 53 13.72 3.65 -11.89
N TYR A 54 12.46 3.89 -11.52
CA TYR A 54 11.39 2.89 -11.52
C TYR A 54 10.77 2.75 -12.91
N ILE A 55 10.30 1.54 -13.23
CA ILE A 55 9.61 1.26 -14.50
C ILE A 55 8.21 1.87 -14.45
N GLU A 56 7.87 2.73 -15.42
CA GLU A 56 6.53 3.27 -15.57
C GLU A 56 5.57 2.23 -16.12
N THR A 57 4.42 2.06 -15.45
CA THR A 57 3.36 1.13 -15.85
C THR A 57 2.00 1.78 -15.80
N ASN A 58 1.08 1.28 -16.62
CA ASN A 58 -0.33 1.62 -16.50
C ASN A 58 -1.04 0.74 -15.45
N GLU A 59 -2.35 0.92 -15.27
CA GLU A 59 -3.17 0.16 -14.32
C GLU A 59 -3.34 -1.33 -14.69
N PHE A 60 -3.00 -1.73 -15.90
CA PHE A 60 -2.93 -3.12 -16.36
C PHE A 60 -1.51 -3.70 -16.26
N LEU A 61 -0.58 -2.94 -15.64
CA LEU A 61 0.82 -3.30 -15.45
C LEU A 61 1.64 -3.37 -16.76
N GLU A 62 1.10 -2.87 -17.89
CA GLU A 62 1.85 -2.74 -19.13
C GLU A 62 2.91 -1.65 -18.99
N THR A 63 4.08 -1.87 -19.57
CA THR A 63 5.13 -0.85 -19.73
C THR A 63 4.94 -0.09 -21.06
N THR A 64 5.84 0.83 -21.36
CA THR A 64 5.88 1.49 -22.68
C THR A 64 6.32 0.58 -23.82
N ALA A 65 6.95 -0.56 -23.52
CA ALA A 65 7.38 -1.55 -24.50
C ALA A 65 6.30 -2.62 -24.68
N GLU A 66 5.99 -2.94 -25.93
CA GLU A 66 5.02 -3.97 -26.28
C GLU A 66 5.42 -5.34 -25.70
N ASN A 67 4.44 -6.07 -25.14
CA ASN A 67 4.62 -7.40 -24.54
C ASN A 67 5.60 -7.44 -23.36
N ILE A 68 5.81 -6.31 -22.67
CA ILE A 68 6.58 -6.23 -21.45
C ILE A 68 5.71 -5.61 -20.35
N TRP A 69 5.58 -6.33 -19.22
CA TRP A 69 4.87 -5.89 -18.02
C TRP A 69 5.84 -5.78 -16.85
N ALA A 70 5.51 -4.93 -15.88
CA ALA A 70 6.28 -4.81 -14.65
C ALA A 70 5.36 -4.73 -13.44
N LEU A 71 5.69 -5.47 -12.39
CA LEU A 71 4.94 -5.54 -11.15
C LEU A 71 5.87 -5.54 -9.92
N GLY A 72 5.30 -5.28 -8.75
CA GLY A 72 6.04 -5.23 -7.49
C GLY A 72 6.84 -3.95 -7.34
N ASP A 73 7.88 -3.99 -6.52
CA ASP A 73 8.63 -2.81 -6.12
C ASP A 73 9.25 -2.05 -7.29
N VAL A 74 9.51 -2.74 -8.42
CA VAL A 74 10.18 -2.17 -9.59
C VAL A 74 9.36 -1.08 -10.29
N ASN A 75 8.03 -1.03 -10.11
CA ASN A 75 7.19 0.03 -10.67
C ASN A 75 7.05 1.26 -9.76
N GLY A 76 7.59 1.22 -8.55
CA GLY A 76 7.71 2.38 -7.65
C GLY A 76 6.41 2.95 -7.08
N LEU A 77 5.26 2.30 -7.31
CA LEU A 77 3.94 2.81 -6.88
C LEU A 77 3.74 2.64 -5.38
N ALA A 78 4.02 1.46 -4.83
CA ALA A 78 4.02 1.19 -3.39
C ALA A 78 4.94 -0.03 -3.10
N PRO A 79 6.00 0.11 -2.31
CA PRO A 79 6.99 -0.96 -2.09
C PRO A 79 6.53 -1.90 -0.97
N PHE A 80 5.40 -2.58 -1.19
CA PHE A 80 4.82 -3.53 -0.23
C PHE A 80 4.62 -4.91 -0.85
N ARG A 81 4.91 -5.95 -0.08
CA ARG A 81 4.74 -7.34 -0.52
C ARG A 81 3.29 -7.64 -0.93
N HIS A 82 2.31 -7.17 -0.15
CA HIS A 82 0.90 -7.39 -0.45
C HIS A 82 0.46 -6.70 -1.75
N LYS A 83 1.04 -5.53 -2.08
CA LYS A 83 0.81 -4.87 -3.37
C LYS A 83 1.37 -5.72 -4.52
N ALA A 84 2.59 -6.23 -4.38
CA ALA A 84 3.19 -7.11 -5.38
C ALA A 84 2.38 -8.39 -5.60
N ASN A 85 1.84 -9.00 -4.53
CA ASN A 85 0.96 -10.16 -4.63
C ASN A 85 -0.34 -9.83 -5.40
N TYR A 86 -0.97 -8.70 -5.07
CA TYR A 86 -2.18 -8.22 -5.74
C TYR A 86 -1.95 -7.99 -7.24
N GLU A 87 -0.87 -7.31 -7.61
CA GLU A 87 -0.48 -7.10 -9.02
C GLU A 87 -0.20 -8.41 -9.75
N ALA A 88 0.47 -9.36 -9.09
CA ALA A 88 0.76 -10.68 -9.68
C ALA A 88 -0.52 -11.46 -10.01
N GLU A 89 -1.54 -11.39 -9.14
CA GLU A 89 -2.84 -12.01 -9.41
C GLU A 89 -3.58 -11.36 -10.57
N ILE A 90 -3.51 -10.03 -10.68
CA ILE A 90 -4.09 -9.29 -11.81
C ILE A 90 -3.42 -9.74 -13.12
N LEU A 91 -2.10 -9.75 -13.13
CA LEU A 91 -1.34 -10.09 -14.34
C LEU A 91 -1.53 -11.56 -14.72
N ALA A 92 -1.54 -12.47 -13.75
CA ALA A 92 -1.82 -13.88 -13.98
C ALA A 92 -3.23 -14.10 -14.56
N HIS A 93 -4.23 -13.37 -14.02
CA HIS A 93 -5.60 -13.41 -14.55
C HIS A 93 -5.65 -12.94 -15.99
N ASN A 94 -5.02 -11.82 -16.30
CA ASN A 94 -5.10 -11.21 -17.63
C ASN A 94 -4.33 -11.99 -18.69
N LEU A 95 -3.16 -12.52 -18.37
CA LEU A 95 -2.26 -13.10 -19.36
C LEU A 95 -2.31 -14.63 -19.48
N PHE A 96 -2.64 -15.34 -18.38
CA PHE A 96 -2.46 -16.80 -18.34
C PHE A 96 -3.77 -17.59 -18.12
N SER A 97 -4.86 -16.94 -17.77
CA SER A 97 -6.13 -17.64 -17.49
C SER A 97 -7.05 -17.76 -18.71
N GLY A 98 -6.61 -17.37 -19.91
CA GLY A 98 -7.39 -17.41 -21.15
C GLY A 98 -8.61 -16.50 -21.14
N ASN A 99 -8.59 -15.46 -20.31
CA ASN A 99 -9.70 -14.53 -20.19
C ASN A 99 -9.75 -13.55 -21.36
N GLU A 100 -10.98 -13.27 -21.82
CA GLU A 100 -11.20 -12.24 -22.83
C GLU A 100 -10.87 -10.84 -22.27
N PRO A 101 -10.39 -9.92 -23.12
CA PRO A 101 -9.99 -8.57 -22.67
C PRO A 101 -11.06 -7.84 -21.86
N GLU A 102 -12.34 -8.04 -22.14
CA GLU A 102 -13.45 -7.41 -21.42
C GLU A 102 -13.58 -7.86 -19.97
N THR A 103 -12.92 -8.96 -19.61
CA THR A 103 -12.87 -9.49 -18.23
C THR A 103 -11.56 -9.18 -17.52
N TRP A 104 -10.67 -8.44 -18.16
CA TRP A 104 -9.38 -8.09 -17.57
C TRP A 104 -9.55 -7.29 -16.28
N ARG A 105 -8.71 -7.60 -15.33
CA ARG A 105 -8.60 -6.88 -14.06
C ARG A 105 -7.55 -5.78 -14.18
N TRP A 106 -7.69 -4.76 -13.39
CA TRP A 106 -6.73 -3.65 -13.28
C TRP A 106 -6.39 -3.37 -11.83
N ALA A 107 -5.21 -2.81 -11.61
CA ALA A 107 -4.76 -2.42 -10.29
C ALA A 107 -5.45 -1.14 -9.83
N ASP A 108 -5.94 -1.18 -8.60
CA ASP A 108 -6.54 -0.06 -7.89
C ASP A 108 -5.73 0.16 -6.60
N TYR A 109 -5.20 1.36 -6.43
CA TYR A 109 -4.31 1.70 -5.33
C TYR A 109 -4.95 2.63 -4.29
N ASP A 110 -6.27 2.82 -4.32
CA ASP A 110 -6.97 3.73 -3.42
C ASP A 110 -6.91 3.29 -1.96
N ALA A 111 -6.81 1.98 -1.71
CA ALA A 111 -6.76 1.42 -0.37
C ALA A 111 -5.53 0.51 -0.16
N VAL A 112 -4.34 0.99 -0.49
CA VAL A 112 -3.09 0.31 -0.16
C VAL A 112 -2.80 0.48 1.31
N PRO A 113 -2.79 -0.59 2.12
CA PRO A 113 -2.44 -0.48 3.53
C PRO A 113 -0.92 -0.34 3.71
N ALA A 114 -0.50 0.39 4.74
CA ALA A 114 0.87 0.40 5.19
C ALA A 114 0.95 0.05 6.68
N VAL A 115 1.89 -0.83 7.02
CA VAL A 115 2.12 -1.27 8.40
C VAL A 115 3.60 -1.14 8.74
N THR A 116 3.87 -0.55 9.90
CA THR A 116 5.19 -0.52 10.52
C THR A 116 5.17 -1.46 11.73
N TYR A 117 5.99 -2.50 11.68
CA TYR A 117 6.05 -3.57 12.68
C TYR A 117 6.99 -3.22 13.84
N THR A 118 6.80 -2.03 14.40
CA THR A 118 7.42 -1.61 15.65
C THR A 118 6.64 -2.15 16.85
N TYR A 119 7.08 -1.84 18.05
CA TYR A 119 6.29 -2.06 19.25
C TYR A 119 6.05 -0.69 19.93
N PRO A 120 4.77 -0.23 19.98
CA PRO A 120 3.59 -0.80 19.32
C PRO A 120 3.64 -0.75 17.79
N GLU A 121 2.82 -1.58 17.10
CA GLU A 121 2.62 -1.50 15.66
C GLU A 121 1.91 -0.20 15.27
N ALA A 122 2.20 0.28 14.04
CA ALA A 122 1.43 1.36 13.43
C ALA A 122 0.92 0.95 12.04
N ALA A 123 -0.37 1.10 11.80
CA ALA A 123 -0.99 0.77 10.53
C ALA A 123 -1.86 1.91 10.01
N HIS A 124 -1.91 2.08 8.69
CA HIS A 124 -2.85 3.02 8.08
C HIS A 124 -3.31 2.55 6.71
N VAL A 125 -4.47 3.09 6.28
CA VAL A 125 -5.01 2.96 4.94
C VAL A 125 -5.80 4.21 4.58
N GLY A 126 -5.81 4.58 3.30
CA GLY A 126 -6.48 5.77 2.80
C GLY A 126 -5.73 7.08 3.13
N LEU A 127 -6.46 8.18 3.25
CA LEU A 127 -5.90 9.53 3.36
C LEU A 127 -5.55 9.90 4.80
N THR A 128 -4.45 10.61 4.97
CA THR A 128 -4.24 11.40 6.19
C THR A 128 -5.16 12.62 6.20
N GLU A 129 -5.33 13.25 7.36
CA GLU A 129 -6.11 14.49 7.52
C GLU A 129 -5.61 15.58 6.56
N ASP A 130 -4.30 15.83 6.52
CA ASP A 130 -3.70 16.81 5.62
C ASP A 130 -3.91 16.48 4.14
N GLN A 131 -3.84 15.20 3.76
CA GLN A 131 -4.10 14.78 2.39
C GLN A 131 -5.57 14.98 2.01
N ALA A 132 -6.48 14.66 2.90
CA ALA A 132 -7.91 14.85 2.67
C ALA A 132 -8.26 16.34 2.51
N VAL A 133 -7.73 17.21 3.38
CA VAL A 133 -7.90 18.67 3.26
C VAL A 133 -7.32 19.19 1.94
N LYS A 134 -6.12 18.75 1.55
CA LYS A 134 -5.50 19.14 0.26
C LYS A 134 -6.31 18.69 -0.95
N LYS A 135 -7.05 17.57 -0.83
CA LYS A 135 -8.00 17.09 -1.86
C LYS A 135 -9.35 17.83 -1.85
N GLY A 136 -9.56 18.77 -0.93
CA GLY A 136 -10.76 19.62 -0.87
C GLY A 136 -11.91 19.03 -0.04
N TYR A 137 -11.67 18.01 0.75
CA TYR A 137 -12.68 17.50 1.68
C TYR A 137 -12.85 18.42 2.89
N ASP A 138 -14.08 18.52 3.41
CA ASP A 138 -14.35 19.08 4.74
C ASP A 138 -14.21 17.97 5.77
N VAL A 139 -13.10 17.99 6.51
CA VAL A 139 -12.65 16.87 7.32
C VAL A 139 -13.10 16.99 8.77
N GLU A 140 -13.59 15.90 9.34
CA GLU A 140 -13.66 15.66 10.78
C GLU A 140 -12.88 14.38 11.14
N THR A 141 -12.44 14.29 12.40
CA THR A 141 -11.73 13.10 12.88
C THR A 141 -12.45 12.50 14.09
N ALA A 142 -12.36 11.18 14.21
CA ALA A 142 -12.82 10.45 15.39
C ALA A 142 -11.66 9.61 15.92
N ILE A 143 -11.43 9.64 17.23
CA ILE A 143 -10.38 8.86 17.89
C ILE A 143 -11.03 8.02 18.98
N ASN A 144 -10.65 6.73 19.02
CA ASN A 144 -11.01 5.84 20.11
C ASN A 144 -9.77 5.11 20.62
N HIS A 145 -9.68 4.92 21.91
CA HIS A 145 -8.52 4.33 22.57
C HIS A 145 -8.76 2.86 22.95
N TYR A 146 -7.68 2.07 23.05
CA TYR A 146 -7.75 0.66 23.43
C TYR A 146 -8.33 0.51 24.84
N SER A 147 -7.97 1.39 25.75
CA SER A 147 -8.50 1.45 27.14
C SER A 147 -10.02 1.57 27.21
N SER A 148 -10.68 2.12 26.18
CA SER A 148 -12.14 2.23 26.13
C SER A 148 -12.85 0.90 25.88
N SER A 149 -12.12 -0.14 25.49
CA SER A 149 -12.66 -1.48 25.24
C SER A 149 -12.43 -2.40 26.42
N ALA A 150 -13.38 -3.33 26.69
CA ALA A 150 -13.24 -4.31 27.75
C ALA A 150 -11.96 -5.17 27.59
N LYS A 151 -11.59 -5.49 26.34
CA LYS A 151 -10.37 -6.24 26.06
C LYS A 151 -9.11 -5.40 26.33
N GLY A 152 -9.08 -4.14 25.91
CA GLY A 152 -7.96 -3.24 26.17
C GLY A 152 -7.76 -3.03 27.68
N TYR A 153 -8.82 -2.78 28.41
CA TYR A 153 -8.77 -2.71 29.87
C TYR A 153 -8.20 -4.01 30.51
N ALA A 154 -8.66 -5.17 30.03
CA ALA A 154 -8.14 -6.47 30.51
C ALA A 154 -6.67 -6.71 30.14
N MET A 155 -6.15 -6.03 29.12
CA MET A 155 -4.74 -6.04 28.73
C MET A 155 -3.89 -5.05 29.53
N GLY A 156 -4.51 -4.23 30.39
CA GLY A 156 -3.83 -3.29 31.27
C GLY A 156 -3.70 -1.87 30.71
N TYR A 157 -4.38 -1.52 29.64
CA TYR A 157 -4.41 -0.14 29.14
C TYR A 157 -5.33 0.73 29.99
N GLU A 158 -4.83 1.87 30.42
CA GLU A 158 -5.60 2.86 31.18
C GLU A 158 -5.75 4.17 30.38
N PRO A 159 -6.88 4.90 30.55
CA PRO A 159 -7.08 6.16 29.85
C PRO A 159 -6.02 7.20 30.19
N GLY A 160 -5.33 7.68 29.15
CA GLY A 160 -4.29 8.71 29.27
C GLY A 160 -2.88 8.18 29.44
N ASP A 161 -2.67 6.88 29.43
CA ASP A 161 -1.34 6.28 29.39
C ASP A 161 -0.64 6.57 28.04
N GLU A 162 0.68 6.72 28.08
CA GLU A 162 1.47 6.98 26.87
C GLU A 162 1.46 5.79 25.90
N ASP A 163 1.24 4.59 26.38
CA ASP A 163 1.16 3.35 25.60
C ASP A 163 -0.28 2.92 25.26
N ASP A 164 -1.30 3.71 25.67
CA ASP A 164 -2.68 3.46 25.29
C ASP A 164 -2.88 3.61 23.78
N GLY A 165 -3.02 2.48 23.10
CA GLY A 165 -3.22 2.44 21.67
C GLY A 165 -4.49 3.17 21.22
N PHE A 166 -4.55 3.56 19.96
CA PHE A 166 -5.72 4.25 19.43
C PHE A 166 -6.03 3.90 17.97
N VAL A 167 -7.28 4.13 17.60
CA VAL A 167 -7.76 4.16 16.21
C VAL A 167 -8.23 5.58 15.91
N LYS A 168 -7.69 6.18 14.85
CA LYS A 168 -8.13 7.48 14.32
C LYS A 168 -8.78 7.29 12.96
N LEU A 169 -9.98 7.81 12.77
CA LEU A 169 -10.66 7.91 11.48
C LEU A 169 -10.56 9.34 10.93
N VAL A 170 -10.37 9.43 9.63
CA VAL A 170 -10.49 10.65 8.83
C VAL A 170 -11.79 10.54 8.04
N ILE A 171 -12.70 11.50 8.21
CA ILE A 171 -14.08 11.40 7.76
C ILE A 171 -14.45 12.67 6.97
N ASP A 172 -15.12 12.49 5.83
CA ASP A 172 -15.77 13.62 5.15
C ASP A 172 -17.04 14.03 5.90
N LYS A 173 -17.08 15.25 6.42
CA LYS A 173 -18.22 15.78 7.18
C LYS A 173 -19.54 15.74 6.42
N LYS A 174 -19.48 15.92 5.10
CA LYS A 174 -20.66 16.03 4.24
C LYS A 174 -21.31 14.68 4.00
N THR A 175 -20.53 13.69 3.60
CA THR A 175 -21.01 12.36 3.20
C THR A 175 -20.99 11.35 4.33
N LYS A 176 -20.21 11.62 5.38
CA LYS A 176 -19.87 10.71 6.48
C LYS A 176 -19.07 9.49 6.02
N PHE A 177 -18.45 9.58 4.85
CA PHE A 177 -17.58 8.53 4.35
C PHE A 177 -16.23 8.55 5.06
N ILE A 178 -15.71 7.37 5.37
CA ILE A 178 -14.34 7.20 5.85
C ILE A 178 -13.40 7.47 4.68
N LEU A 179 -12.49 8.42 4.86
CA LEU A 179 -11.44 8.76 3.89
C LEU A 179 -10.11 8.08 4.23
N GLY A 180 -9.90 7.73 5.49
CA GLY A 180 -8.73 7.03 5.96
C GLY A 180 -8.86 6.54 7.39
N ALA A 181 -8.05 5.54 7.74
CA ALA A 181 -7.97 4.97 9.08
C ALA A 181 -6.51 4.78 9.48
N HIS A 182 -6.20 5.11 10.73
CA HIS A 182 -4.86 5.05 11.31
C HIS A 182 -4.95 4.39 12.67
N ILE A 183 -4.08 3.42 12.94
CA ILE A 183 -4.07 2.64 14.16
C ILE A 183 -2.65 2.61 14.71
N VAL A 184 -2.51 2.88 15.99
CA VAL A 184 -1.27 2.66 16.73
C VAL A 184 -1.60 1.78 17.93
N GLY A 185 -0.94 0.64 18.06
CA GLY A 185 -1.19 -0.31 19.14
C GLY A 185 -0.93 -1.74 18.72
N PRO A 186 -0.97 -2.70 19.65
CA PRO A 186 -0.81 -4.11 19.33
C PRO A 186 -1.82 -4.57 18.27
N GLU A 187 -1.34 -5.44 17.39
CA GLU A 187 -2.16 -6.06 16.33
C GLU A 187 -2.78 -5.05 15.34
N ALA A 188 -2.21 -3.85 15.22
CA ALA A 188 -2.68 -2.85 14.26
C ALA A 188 -2.71 -3.40 12.82
N SER A 189 -1.80 -4.31 12.47
CA SER A 189 -1.75 -5.01 11.19
C SER A 189 -2.97 -5.90 10.91
N ILE A 190 -3.64 -6.40 11.96
CA ILE A 190 -4.88 -7.16 11.86
C ILE A 190 -6.08 -6.21 11.87
N LEU A 191 -6.07 -5.26 12.79
CA LEU A 191 -7.20 -4.36 13.04
C LEU A 191 -7.47 -3.41 11.88
N ILE A 192 -6.50 -3.16 10.99
CA ILE A 192 -6.68 -2.29 9.82
C ILE A 192 -7.52 -2.94 8.72
N GLN A 193 -7.61 -4.29 8.64
CA GLN A 193 -8.26 -5.00 7.54
C GLN A 193 -9.73 -4.63 7.31
N PRO A 194 -10.58 -4.46 8.32
CA PRO A 194 -11.96 -4.01 8.11
C PRO A 194 -12.08 -2.68 7.37
N PHE A 195 -11.15 -1.75 7.62
CA PHE A 195 -11.14 -0.45 6.97
C PHE A 195 -10.71 -0.54 5.51
N ILE A 196 -9.75 -1.43 5.19
CA ILE A 196 -9.37 -1.72 3.80
C ILE A 196 -10.58 -2.24 3.03
N ASN A 197 -11.28 -3.22 3.59
CA ASN A 197 -12.45 -3.81 2.97
C ASN A 197 -13.59 -2.77 2.80
N ASN A 198 -13.80 -1.90 3.77
CA ASN A 198 -14.80 -0.84 3.69
C ASN A 198 -14.46 0.20 2.64
N LEU A 199 -13.21 0.66 2.57
CA LEU A 199 -12.76 1.64 1.57
C LEU A 199 -12.87 1.09 0.15
N MET A 200 -12.66 -0.21 -0.04
CA MET A 200 -12.78 -0.87 -1.35
C MET A 200 -14.22 -1.31 -1.68
N SER A 201 -15.17 -1.17 -0.76
CA SER A 201 -16.57 -1.55 -0.99
C SER A 201 -17.32 -0.51 -1.81
N GLY A 202 -18.27 -0.96 -2.63
CA GLY A 202 -19.07 -0.09 -3.48
C GLY A 202 -18.52 0.05 -4.90
N THR A 203 -18.83 1.16 -5.55
CA THR A 203 -18.44 1.41 -6.94
C THR A 203 -17.22 2.33 -7.00
N HIS A 204 -16.18 1.85 -7.64
CA HIS A 204 -14.94 2.56 -7.90
C HIS A 204 -14.80 2.87 -9.38
N VAL A 205 -14.34 4.07 -9.68
CA VAL A 205 -13.91 4.47 -11.03
C VAL A 205 -12.40 4.63 -10.97
N VAL A 206 -11.69 3.80 -11.71
CA VAL A 206 -10.23 3.84 -11.76
C VAL A 206 -9.79 4.74 -12.91
N HIS A 207 -8.88 5.65 -12.64
CA HIS A 207 -8.29 6.53 -13.64
C HIS A 207 -6.95 5.96 -14.13
N PRO A 208 -6.60 6.18 -15.41
CA PRO A 208 -5.33 5.78 -15.93
C PRO A 208 -4.17 6.34 -15.08
N ILE A 209 -3.18 5.50 -14.77
CA ILE A 209 -1.95 5.93 -14.07
C ILE A 209 -1.06 6.70 -15.04
N HIS A 210 -0.91 6.16 -16.24
CA HIS A 210 -0.22 6.77 -17.39
C HIS A 210 -1.12 6.68 -18.62
N GLU A 211 -1.67 7.80 -19.07
CA GLU A 211 -2.57 7.84 -20.24
C GLU A 211 -1.88 7.40 -21.52
N ASP A 212 -0.60 7.72 -21.65
CA ASP A 212 0.24 7.44 -22.82
C ASP A 212 0.76 5.99 -22.86
N ILE A 213 0.58 5.22 -21.79
CA ILE A 213 0.90 3.78 -21.74
C ILE A 213 -0.38 2.99 -21.95
N ALA A 214 -0.59 2.48 -23.18
CA ALA A 214 -1.76 1.66 -23.47
C ALA A 214 -1.55 0.86 -24.77
N SER A 215 -1.63 -0.46 -24.68
CA SER A 215 -1.78 -1.33 -25.85
C SER A 215 -3.11 -1.06 -26.57
N PRO A 216 -3.29 -1.52 -27.80
CA PRO A 216 -4.58 -1.43 -28.49
C PRO A 216 -5.74 -2.01 -27.68
N THR A 217 -5.50 -3.10 -26.94
CA THR A 217 -6.48 -3.71 -26.03
C THR A 217 -6.86 -2.75 -24.91
N VAL A 218 -5.89 -2.17 -24.21
CA VAL A 218 -6.15 -1.23 -23.11
C VAL A 218 -6.82 0.05 -23.62
N GLN A 219 -6.45 0.54 -24.81
CA GLN A 219 -7.14 1.67 -25.45
C GLN A 219 -8.64 1.38 -25.65
N ALA A 220 -8.96 0.18 -26.13
CA ALA A 220 -10.34 -0.25 -26.30
C ALA A 220 -11.09 -0.35 -24.96
N LEU A 221 -10.46 -0.88 -23.92
CA LEU A 221 -11.02 -0.94 -22.56
C LEU A 221 -11.28 0.45 -21.97
N ARG A 222 -10.34 1.38 -22.14
CA ARG A 222 -10.45 2.77 -21.69
C ARG A 222 -11.46 3.63 -22.48
N ALA A 223 -12.01 3.12 -23.58
CA ALA A 223 -13.07 3.83 -24.32
C ALA A 223 -14.32 4.07 -23.45
N LYS A 224 -14.44 3.36 -22.34
CA LYS A 224 -15.44 3.58 -21.28
C LYS A 224 -14.71 3.76 -19.94
N PRO A 225 -15.34 4.46 -18.95
CA PRO A 225 -14.79 4.50 -17.60
C PRO A 225 -14.57 3.08 -17.05
N LEU A 226 -13.34 2.82 -16.56
CA LEU A 226 -13.02 1.57 -15.86
C LEU A 226 -13.72 1.57 -14.51
N THR A 227 -14.86 0.93 -14.43
CA THR A 227 -15.73 0.93 -13.26
C THR A 227 -15.88 -0.48 -12.72
N ARG A 228 -15.70 -0.63 -11.40
CA ARG A 228 -15.86 -1.88 -10.67
C ARG A 228 -16.73 -1.67 -9.45
N THR A 229 -17.70 -2.57 -9.24
CA THR A 229 -18.53 -2.56 -8.03
C THR A 229 -18.21 -3.79 -7.19
N LEU A 230 -17.71 -3.55 -5.97
CA LEU A 230 -17.39 -4.60 -5.01
C LEU A 230 -18.52 -4.76 -4.00
N ASN A 231 -19.15 -5.94 -4.03
CA ASN A 231 -20.16 -6.31 -3.05
C ASN A 231 -19.48 -6.91 -1.81
N PRO A 232 -19.57 -6.27 -0.61
CA PRO A 232 -18.89 -6.75 0.59
C PRO A 232 -19.32 -8.15 1.06
N LYS A 233 -20.41 -8.69 0.52
CA LYS A 233 -20.87 -10.05 0.80
C LYS A 233 -20.30 -11.11 -0.16
N SER A 234 -19.59 -10.69 -1.19
CA SER A 234 -19.01 -11.60 -2.18
C SER A 234 -17.61 -12.03 -1.77
N VAL A 235 -17.32 -13.32 -1.88
CA VAL A 235 -15.96 -13.86 -1.69
C VAL A 235 -14.97 -13.27 -2.71
N TYR A 236 -15.43 -12.92 -3.90
CA TYR A 236 -14.60 -12.29 -4.93
C TYR A 236 -14.08 -10.90 -4.55
N THR A 237 -14.71 -10.22 -3.58
CA THR A 237 -14.20 -8.96 -3.04
C THR A 237 -12.82 -9.15 -2.37
N PHE A 238 -12.54 -10.34 -1.85
CA PHE A 238 -11.23 -10.64 -1.25
C PHE A 238 -10.08 -10.62 -2.27
N SER A 239 -10.36 -10.88 -3.55
CA SER A 239 -9.36 -10.79 -4.63
C SER A 239 -9.01 -9.35 -4.99
N GLU A 240 -9.89 -8.41 -4.67
CA GLU A 240 -9.78 -7.01 -5.05
C GLU A 240 -9.33 -6.11 -3.88
N THR A 241 -9.05 -6.70 -2.72
CA THR A 241 -8.55 -5.97 -1.53
C THR A 241 -7.17 -6.46 -1.15
N MET A 242 -6.29 -5.52 -0.83
CA MET A 242 -4.95 -5.87 -0.34
C MET A 242 -5.00 -6.21 1.14
N THR A 243 -4.25 -7.23 1.53
CA THR A 243 -4.11 -7.64 2.94
C THR A 243 -2.70 -7.35 3.40
N PRO A 244 -2.49 -6.64 4.52
CA PRO A 244 -1.16 -6.42 5.06
C PRO A 244 -0.35 -7.71 5.15
N HIS A 245 0.93 -7.65 4.81
CA HIS A 245 1.86 -8.78 4.90
C HIS A 245 3.12 -8.34 5.64
N PRO A 246 3.55 -9.10 6.66
CA PRO A 246 2.88 -10.27 7.27
C PRO A 246 1.73 -9.85 8.21
N SER A 247 0.61 -10.57 8.19
CA SER A 247 -0.51 -10.34 9.11
C SER A 247 -1.39 -11.58 9.23
N LEU A 248 -1.98 -11.83 10.40
CA LEU A 248 -2.95 -12.91 10.56
C LEU A 248 -4.26 -12.67 9.80
N SER A 249 -4.52 -11.46 9.32
CA SER A 249 -5.62 -11.18 8.40
C SER A 249 -5.52 -12.00 7.10
N GLU A 250 -4.31 -12.40 6.69
CA GLU A 250 -4.08 -13.28 5.53
C GLU A 250 -4.80 -14.62 5.66
N VAL A 251 -4.89 -15.17 6.88
CA VAL A 251 -5.63 -16.43 7.13
C VAL A 251 -7.10 -16.29 6.74
N VAL A 252 -7.71 -15.15 7.02
CA VAL A 252 -9.11 -14.86 6.67
C VAL A 252 -9.25 -14.61 5.16
N MET A 253 -8.44 -13.70 4.63
CA MET A 253 -8.59 -13.24 3.26
C MET A 253 -8.21 -14.32 2.23
N TRP A 254 -7.28 -15.20 2.56
CA TRP A 254 -6.83 -16.28 1.67
C TRP A 254 -7.74 -17.52 1.69
N THR A 255 -8.79 -17.57 2.53
CA THR A 255 -9.79 -18.65 2.45
C THR A 255 -10.46 -18.75 1.07
N ARG A 256 -10.47 -17.65 0.30
CA ARG A 256 -10.96 -17.63 -1.10
C ARG A 256 -10.25 -18.63 -2.00
N TYR A 257 -8.94 -18.86 -1.82
CA TYR A 257 -8.18 -19.80 -2.65
C TYR A 257 -8.68 -21.24 -2.54
N TYR A 258 -9.27 -21.60 -1.40
CA TYR A 258 -9.88 -22.91 -1.20
C TYR A 258 -11.27 -23.05 -1.84
N TYR A 259 -11.87 -21.93 -2.22
CA TYR A 259 -13.12 -21.89 -2.98
C TYR A 259 -12.86 -21.83 -4.49
N GLU A 260 -11.94 -20.98 -4.93
CA GLU A 260 -11.64 -20.71 -6.34
C GLU A 260 -10.72 -21.78 -6.97
N GLY A 261 -9.92 -22.46 -6.17
CA GLY A 261 -8.96 -23.47 -6.60
C GLY A 261 -9.55 -24.87 -6.86
N LYS A 262 -10.86 -24.99 -7.11
CA LYS A 262 -11.53 -26.24 -7.38
C LYS A 262 -11.89 -26.42 -8.84
#